data_118e6c62710cef419a1cce6b3d7b94ab
#
_entry.id   118e6c62710cef419a1cce6b3d7b94ab
#
_cell.length_a   1.000
_cell.length_b   1.000
_cell.length_c   1.000
_cell.angle_alpha   90.00
_cell.angle_beta   90.00
_cell.angle_gamma   90.00
#
_symmetry.space_group_name_H-M   'P 1'
#
loop_
_entity.id
_entity.type
_entity.pdbx_description
1 polymer ?
#
loop_
_entity_poly.entity_id
_entity_poly.type
_entity_poly.pdbx_seq_one_letter_code
_entity_poly.pdbx_strand_id
1 'polypeptide(L)'
;MHGQELIRNFNKPMLLISDLLPFVGSKKKIKIADIGSGLITRVGTILPGVKITVYPSDKQDWTPYLAIRKQKQLIPVERQDMEKLTYPDEFFDIVYCHNALDHTRHAKEAVKEMIRVCKTDGWVVIICSLNQLDTGYTHYWNAKQDGIFDNYKEKFDLKEFGFKIQFKDELLTATLNKI
;
A
#
# COMPACT_ATOMS: atom_id res chain seq x y z
N MET A 1 8.93 -10.67 -18.03
CA MET A 1 8.90 -11.53 -16.80
C MET A 1 7.74 -11.24 -15.85
N HIS A 2 6.93 -10.20 -16.04
CA HIS A 2 5.86 -9.80 -15.09
C HIS A 2 4.58 -10.67 -15.14
N GLY A 3 4.28 -11.31 -16.26
CA GLY A 3 3.02 -12.07 -16.41
C GLY A 3 2.94 -13.40 -15.67
N GLN A 4 4.06 -14.09 -15.46
CA GLN A 4 4.06 -15.40 -14.79
C GLN A 4 4.01 -15.29 -13.26
N GLU A 5 4.56 -14.22 -12.67
CA GLU A 5 4.44 -13.95 -11.24
C GLU A 5 3.02 -13.59 -10.83
N LEU A 6 2.32 -12.80 -11.64
CA LEU A 6 0.91 -12.46 -11.43
C LEU A 6 0.02 -13.71 -11.36
N ILE A 7 0.27 -14.72 -12.19
CA ILE A 7 -0.51 -15.97 -12.21
C ILE A 7 -0.33 -16.79 -10.93
N ARG A 8 0.85 -16.77 -10.32
CA ARG A 8 1.12 -17.50 -9.06
C ARG A 8 0.36 -16.94 -7.86
N ASN A 9 0.15 -15.63 -7.83
CA ASN A 9 -0.49 -14.94 -6.70
C ASN A 9 -2.02 -15.10 -6.68
N PHE A 10 -2.65 -15.43 -7.82
CA PHE A 10 -4.10 -15.62 -7.87
C PHE A 10 -4.58 -16.84 -7.09
N ASN A 11 -3.80 -17.93 -7.01
CA ASN A 11 -4.30 -19.23 -6.61
C ASN A 11 -3.62 -19.86 -5.39
N LYS A 12 -2.58 -19.24 -4.81
CA LYS A 12 -1.82 -19.84 -3.70
C LYS A 12 -1.48 -18.80 -2.62
N PRO A 13 -1.63 -19.15 -1.32
CA PRO A 13 -1.09 -18.34 -0.24
C PRO A 13 0.42 -18.16 -0.40
N MET A 14 0.91 -16.96 -0.08
CA MET A 14 2.32 -16.60 -0.18
C MET A 14 2.89 -16.28 1.20
N LEU A 15 4.22 -16.40 1.32
CA LEU A 15 4.93 -15.86 2.48
C LEU A 15 4.71 -14.35 2.57
N LEU A 16 4.67 -13.83 3.80
CA LEU A 16 4.67 -12.39 4.02
C LEU A 16 5.89 -11.78 3.36
N ILE A 17 5.68 -10.69 2.62
CA ILE A 17 6.78 -10.00 1.93
C ILE A 17 7.82 -9.48 2.95
N SER A 18 9.08 -9.52 2.54
CA SER A 18 10.22 -9.12 3.39
C SER A 18 10.10 -7.71 3.93
N ASP A 19 9.52 -6.80 3.14
CA ASP A 19 9.35 -5.39 3.47
C ASP A 19 8.51 -5.16 4.72
N LEU A 20 7.62 -6.09 5.05
CA LEU A 20 6.73 -5.98 6.21
C LEU A 20 7.18 -6.78 7.44
N LEU A 21 8.17 -7.68 7.30
CA LEU A 21 8.67 -8.47 8.44
C LEU A 21 9.13 -7.62 9.63
N PRO A 22 9.85 -6.49 9.46
CA PRO A 22 10.30 -5.66 10.58
C PRO A 22 9.17 -5.08 11.43
N PHE A 23 7.96 -4.96 10.88
CA PHE A 23 6.83 -4.29 11.50
C PHE A 23 5.85 -5.25 12.20
N VAL A 24 6.05 -6.56 12.10
CA VAL A 24 5.21 -7.58 12.75
C VAL A 24 5.43 -7.60 14.27
N GLY A 25 6.67 -7.40 14.73
CA GLY A 25 7.02 -7.46 16.14
C GLY A 25 6.71 -8.84 16.75
N SER A 26 6.25 -8.84 18.00
CA SER A 26 5.88 -10.06 18.75
C SER A 26 4.40 -10.44 18.60
N LYS A 27 3.65 -9.77 17.73
CA LYS A 27 2.21 -10.00 17.58
C LYS A 27 1.93 -11.37 17.01
N LYS A 28 0.93 -12.08 17.58
CA LYS A 28 0.47 -13.41 17.11
C LYS A 28 -0.69 -13.32 16.11
N LYS A 29 -1.33 -12.16 16.02
CA LYS A 29 -2.41 -11.86 15.08
C LYS A 29 -2.21 -10.45 14.57
N ILE A 30 -2.24 -10.27 13.26
CA ILE A 30 -2.10 -8.95 12.62
C ILE A 30 -3.14 -8.78 11.50
N LYS A 31 -3.63 -7.56 11.37
CA LYS A 31 -4.42 -7.08 10.24
C LYS A 31 -3.56 -6.13 9.41
N ILE A 32 -3.45 -6.39 8.13
CA ILE A 32 -2.68 -5.58 7.19
C ILE A 32 -3.62 -5.01 6.15
N ALA A 33 -3.69 -3.69 6.02
CA ALA A 33 -4.27 -3.04 4.85
C ALA A 33 -3.24 -2.98 3.73
N ASP A 34 -3.61 -3.35 2.51
CA ASP A 34 -2.82 -3.15 1.29
C ASP A 34 -3.56 -2.15 0.41
N ILE A 35 -3.18 -0.88 0.54
CA ILE A 35 -3.89 0.26 -0.06
C ILE A 35 -3.34 0.53 -1.46
N GLY A 36 -4.23 0.50 -2.47
CA GLY A 36 -3.83 0.59 -3.87
C GLY A 36 -3.16 -0.70 -4.36
N SER A 37 -3.67 -1.84 -3.93
CA SER A 37 -3.08 -3.16 -4.22
C SER A 37 -3.10 -3.55 -5.70
N GLY A 38 -3.84 -2.81 -6.52
CA GLY A 38 -4.12 -3.20 -7.89
C GLY A 38 -5.03 -4.41 -7.98
N LEU A 39 -4.85 -5.18 -9.04
CA LEU A 39 -5.68 -6.37 -9.33
C LEU A 39 -5.58 -7.46 -8.25
N ILE A 40 -4.43 -7.60 -7.62
CA ILE A 40 -4.14 -8.60 -6.57
C ILE A 40 -3.16 -8.04 -5.56
N THR A 41 -3.34 -8.45 -4.29
CA THR A 41 -2.38 -8.10 -3.25
C THR A 41 -1.03 -8.80 -3.46
N ARG A 42 0.04 -8.08 -3.19
CA ARG A 42 1.41 -8.62 -3.10
C ARG A 42 1.76 -9.05 -1.67
N VAL A 43 0.93 -8.68 -0.70
CA VAL A 43 1.12 -9.02 0.71
C VAL A 43 0.75 -10.48 0.92
N GLY A 44 1.69 -11.27 1.40
CA GLY A 44 1.47 -12.67 1.73
C GLY A 44 0.76 -12.86 3.06
N THR A 45 0.18 -14.05 3.26
CA THR A 45 -0.58 -14.41 4.46
C THR A 45 0.11 -15.47 5.31
N ILE A 46 1.28 -15.94 4.89
CA ILE A 46 2.02 -17.00 5.59
C ILE A 46 3.19 -16.40 6.35
N LEU A 47 3.15 -16.51 7.66
CA LEU A 47 4.27 -16.26 8.56
C LEU A 47 4.14 -17.25 9.75
N PRO A 48 5.14 -18.12 9.99
CA PRO A 48 5.09 -19.10 11.05
C PRO A 48 4.77 -18.47 12.41
N GLY A 49 3.75 -19.00 13.08
CA GLY A 49 3.33 -18.54 14.42
C GLY A 49 2.52 -17.23 14.44
N VAL A 50 2.20 -16.64 13.29
CA VAL A 50 1.42 -15.40 13.19
C VAL A 50 0.19 -15.63 12.30
N LYS A 51 -0.99 -15.30 12.81
CA LYS A 51 -2.21 -15.24 11.99
C LYS A 51 -2.28 -13.88 11.28
N ILE A 52 -2.17 -13.89 9.97
CA ILE A 52 -2.26 -12.68 9.12
C ILE A 52 -3.64 -12.63 8.46
N THR A 53 -4.26 -11.45 8.51
CA THR A 53 -5.44 -11.11 7.71
C THR A 53 -5.11 -9.90 6.87
N VAL A 54 -5.16 -10.04 5.54
CA VAL A 54 -4.88 -8.97 4.59
C VAL A 54 -6.19 -8.42 4.05
N TYR A 55 -6.27 -7.10 3.95
CA TYR A 55 -7.38 -6.32 3.38
C TYR A 55 -6.85 -5.53 2.19
N PRO A 56 -6.78 -6.15 1.01
CA PRO A 56 -6.36 -5.44 -0.19
C PRO A 56 -7.48 -4.55 -0.70
N SER A 57 -7.13 -3.34 -1.10
CA SER A 57 -8.10 -2.38 -1.61
C SER A 57 -7.54 -1.58 -2.78
N ASP A 58 -8.42 -1.21 -3.70
CA ASP A 58 -8.08 -0.39 -4.86
C ASP A 58 -9.29 0.47 -5.27
N LYS A 59 -9.03 1.62 -5.89
CA LYS A 59 -10.11 2.48 -6.41
C LYS A 59 -10.77 1.88 -7.65
N GLN A 60 -10.00 1.15 -8.45
CA GLN A 60 -10.45 0.46 -9.64
C GLN A 60 -11.34 -0.74 -9.28
N ASP A 61 -12.47 -0.86 -9.95
CA ASP A 61 -13.26 -2.11 -9.92
C ASP A 61 -12.63 -3.13 -10.87
N TRP A 62 -12.04 -4.16 -10.31
CA TRP A 62 -11.39 -5.23 -11.06
C TRP A 62 -12.35 -6.37 -11.48
N THR A 63 -13.61 -6.35 -11.02
CA THR A 63 -14.61 -7.40 -11.30
C THR A 63 -14.79 -7.68 -12.79
N PRO A 64 -14.95 -6.68 -13.67
CA PRO A 64 -15.12 -6.92 -15.11
C PRO A 64 -13.88 -7.59 -15.72
N TYR A 65 -12.69 -7.17 -15.34
CA TYR A 65 -11.43 -7.74 -15.83
C TYR A 65 -11.28 -9.21 -15.43
N LEU A 66 -11.57 -9.53 -14.16
CA LEU A 66 -11.52 -10.89 -13.64
C LEU A 66 -12.53 -11.82 -14.34
N ALA A 67 -13.73 -11.31 -14.62
CA ALA A 67 -14.77 -12.05 -15.35
C ALA A 67 -14.30 -12.41 -16.76
N ILE A 68 -13.75 -11.45 -17.51
CA ILE A 68 -13.22 -11.68 -18.87
C ILE A 68 -12.10 -12.73 -18.85
N ARG A 69 -11.22 -12.67 -17.87
CA ARG A 69 -10.08 -13.59 -17.73
C ARG A 69 -10.44 -14.92 -17.08
N LYS A 70 -11.68 -15.09 -16.61
CA LYS A 70 -12.13 -16.27 -15.83
C LYS A 70 -11.21 -16.57 -14.65
N GLN A 71 -10.70 -15.51 -14.00
CA GLN A 71 -9.79 -15.60 -12.87
C GLN A 71 -10.50 -15.26 -11.56
N LYS A 72 -10.04 -15.90 -10.47
CA LYS A 72 -10.48 -15.63 -9.12
C LYS A 72 -9.30 -15.13 -8.29
N GLN A 73 -9.50 -14.07 -7.52
CA GLN A 73 -8.55 -13.64 -6.51
C GLN A 73 -8.60 -14.59 -5.31
N LEU A 74 -7.46 -14.92 -4.74
CA LEU A 74 -7.40 -15.67 -3.47
C LEU A 74 -7.97 -14.83 -2.32
N ILE A 75 -7.62 -13.55 -2.30
CA ILE A 75 -8.17 -12.54 -1.39
C ILE A 75 -8.81 -11.48 -2.27
N PRO A 76 -10.14 -11.32 -2.21
CA PRO A 76 -10.83 -10.30 -2.98
C PRO A 76 -10.32 -8.90 -2.67
N VAL A 77 -10.07 -8.10 -3.71
CA VAL A 77 -9.71 -6.69 -3.57
C VAL A 77 -10.99 -5.88 -3.37
N GLU A 78 -11.08 -5.19 -2.25
CA GLU A 78 -12.21 -4.30 -1.95
C GLU A 78 -12.09 -3.01 -2.76
N ARG A 79 -13.21 -2.50 -3.27
CA ARG A 79 -13.24 -1.20 -3.91
C ARG A 79 -13.23 -0.09 -2.86
N GLN A 80 -12.12 0.64 -2.75
CA GLN A 80 -11.91 1.73 -1.78
C GLN A 80 -11.19 2.90 -2.46
N ASP A 81 -11.57 4.11 -2.10
CA ASP A 81 -10.79 5.31 -2.44
C ASP A 81 -9.82 5.60 -1.28
N MET A 82 -8.51 5.62 -1.55
CA MET A 82 -7.51 5.86 -0.50
C MET A 82 -7.61 7.27 0.11
N GLU A 83 -8.26 8.21 -0.59
CA GLU A 83 -8.53 9.55 -0.08
C GLU A 83 -9.72 9.59 0.91
N LYS A 84 -10.50 8.51 0.98
CA LYS A 84 -11.66 8.37 1.86
C LYS A 84 -11.95 6.89 2.14
N LEU A 85 -11.13 6.28 2.98
CA LEU A 85 -11.28 4.88 3.37
C LEU A 85 -12.51 4.67 4.25
N THR A 86 -13.27 3.60 3.99
CA THR A 86 -14.46 3.27 4.79
C THR A 86 -14.14 2.45 6.05
N TYR A 87 -12.88 2.09 6.25
CA TYR A 87 -12.43 1.38 7.43
C TYR A 87 -12.52 2.25 8.70
N PRO A 88 -12.82 1.64 9.86
CA PRO A 88 -12.80 2.34 11.15
C PRO A 88 -11.42 2.92 11.47
N ASP A 89 -11.40 3.91 12.37
CA ASP A 89 -10.16 4.38 12.98
C ASP A 89 -9.47 3.22 13.72
N GLU A 90 -8.15 3.22 13.70
CA GLU A 90 -7.33 2.27 14.47
C GLU A 90 -7.67 0.80 14.22
N PHE A 91 -7.93 0.43 12.98
CA PHE A 91 -8.36 -0.93 12.64
C PHE A 91 -7.20 -1.87 12.28
N PHE A 92 -6.14 -1.34 11.66
CA PHE A 92 -5.03 -2.13 11.14
C PHE A 92 -3.77 -2.05 12.00
N ASP A 93 -3.06 -3.17 12.11
CA ASP A 93 -1.75 -3.21 12.75
C ASP A 93 -0.64 -2.69 11.81
N ILE A 94 -0.81 -2.90 10.51
CA ILE A 94 0.07 -2.39 9.45
C ILE A 94 -0.82 -1.85 8.31
N VAL A 95 -0.51 -0.63 7.86
CA VAL A 95 -1.07 -0.04 6.63
C VAL A 95 0.06 0.05 5.62
N TYR A 96 -0.08 -0.64 4.50
CA TYR A 96 0.90 -0.73 3.44
C TYR A 96 0.38 -0.10 2.16
N CYS A 97 1.20 0.69 1.49
CA CYS A 97 0.91 1.30 0.20
C CYS A 97 2.16 1.25 -0.68
N HIS A 98 2.09 0.57 -1.82
CA HIS A 98 3.23 0.39 -2.70
C HIS A 98 2.93 0.84 -4.11
N ASN A 99 3.66 1.85 -4.60
CA ASN A 99 3.50 2.43 -5.93
C ASN A 99 2.04 2.77 -6.26
N ALA A 100 1.36 3.45 -5.33
CA ALA A 100 -0.05 3.81 -5.51
C ALA A 100 -0.36 5.23 -5.03
N LEU A 101 0.43 5.78 -4.09
CA LEU A 101 0.19 7.13 -3.56
C LEU A 101 0.34 8.20 -4.65
N ASP A 102 1.23 8.02 -5.59
CA ASP A 102 1.47 8.91 -6.72
C ASP A 102 0.35 8.88 -7.78
N HIS A 103 -0.54 7.89 -7.73
CA HIS A 103 -1.71 7.78 -8.60
C HIS A 103 -2.98 8.46 -8.05
N THR A 104 -2.96 8.96 -6.82
CA THR A 104 -4.12 9.65 -6.23
C THR A 104 -4.06 11.16 -6.45
N ARG A 105 -5.21 11.82 -6.54
CA ARG A 105 -5.25 13.27 -6.76
C ARG A 105 -4.88 14.07 -5.52
N HIS A 106 -5.34 13.62 -4.36
CA HIS A 106 -5.14 14.30 -3.08
C HIS A 106 -4.30 13.44 -2.14
N ALA A 107 -3.00 13.30 -2.47
CA ALA A 107 -2.09 12.42 -1.74
C ALA A 107 -1.98 12.75 -0.25
N LYS A 108 -2.10 14.03 0.15
CA LYS A 108 -2.16 14.42 1.57
C LYS A 108 -3.34 13.80 2.31
N GLU A 109 -4.51 13.79 1.70
CA GLU A 109 -5.71 13.19 2.29
C GLU A 109 -5.56 11.68 2.38
N ALA A 110 -4.99 11.05 1.35
CA ALA A 110 -4.68 9.62 1.38
C ALA A 110 -3.73 9.26 2.53
N VAL A 111 -2.67 10.04 2.76
CA VAL A 111 -1.75 9.84 3.89
C VAL A 111 -2.48 9.99 5.23
N LYS A 112 -3.34 11.01 5.40
CA LYS A 112 -4.14 11.17 6.62
C LYS A 112 -5.06 9.98 6.88
N GLU A 113 -5.72 9.46 5.84
CA GLU A 113 -6.58 8.29 5.94
C GLU A 113 -5.79 7.04 6.34
N MET A 114 -4.61 6.81 5.73
CA MET A 114 -3.73 5.70 6.12
C MET A 114 -3.33 5.80 7.60
N ILE A 115 -3.01 6.99 8.09
CA ILE A 115 -2.69 7.22 9.50
C ILE A 115 -3.92 7.00 10.39
N ARG A 116 -5.09 7.47 9.97
CA ARG A 116 -6.35 7.32 10.73
C ARG A 116 -6.69 5.85 10.96
N VAL A 117 -6.66 5.04 9.91
CA VAL A 117 -7.04 3.62 9.99
C VAL A 117 -5.95 2.73 10.62
N CYS A 118 -4.73 3.23 10.77
CA CYS A 118 -3.65 2.57 11.49
C CYS A 118 -3.88 2.67 13.00
N LYS A 119 -3.68 1.59 13.73
CA LYS A 119 -3.74 1.57 15.19
C LYS A 119 -2.63 2.41 15.81
N THR A 120 -2.88 2.91 17.02
CA THR A 120 -1.81 3.27 17.95
C THR A 120 -0.88 2.05 18.10
N ASP A 121 0.43 2.26 18.16
CA ASP A 121 1.48 1.22 18.08
C ASP A 121 1.49 0.40 16.78
N GLY A 122 0.79 0.86 15.75
CA GLY A 122 0.83 0.30 14.41
C GLY A 122 1.83 0.99 13.50
N TRP A 123 1.95 0.49 12.28
CA TRP A 123 2.88 1.00 11.29
C TRP A 123 2.18 1.41 10.00
N VAL A 124 2.54 2.57 9.48
CA VAL A 124 2.24 2.96 8.09
C VAL A 124 3.52 2.86 7.29
N VAL A 125 3.48 2.11 6.19
CA VAL A 125 4.63 1.85 5.30
C VAL A 125 4.23 2.24 3.88
N ILE A 126 4.88 3.26 3.34
CA ILE A 126 4.66 3.75 1.98
C ILE A 126 5.93 3.49 1.18
N ILE A 127 5.82 2.81 0.04
CA ILE A 127 6.93 2.58 -0.88
C ILE A 127 6.54 3.18 -2.24
N CYS A 128 7.41 4.00 -2.81
CA CYS A 128 7.20 4.62 -4.12
C CYS A 128 8.47 4.56 -4.97
N SER A 129 8.30 4.27 -6.25
CA SER A 129 9.33 4.52 -7.25
C SER A 129 9.53 6.03 -7.43
N LEU A 130 10.77 6.44 -7.67
CA LEU A 130 11.08 7.86 -7.85
C LEU A 130 10.81 8.33 -9.28
N ASN A 131 10.57 9.64 -9.42
CA ASN A 131 10.54 10.35 -10.70
C ASN A 131 9.57 9.74 -11.73
N GLN A 132 8.43 9.24 -11.26
CA GLN A 132 7.41 8.62 -12.11
C GLN A 132 6.42 9.62 -12.71
N LEU A 133 6.59 10.93 -12.45
CA LEU A 133 5.74 11.95 -13.06
C LEU A 133 5.96 11.91 -14.57
N ASP A 134 5.16 11.13 -15.24
CA ASP A 134 5.09 11.14 -16.69
C ASP A 134 4.05 12.17 -17.17
N THR A 135 4.15 12.55 -18.42
CA THR A 135 3.19 13.44 -19.08
C THR A 135 1.87 12.74 -19.42
N GLY A 136 1.69 11.50 -18.99
CA GLY A 136 0.54 10.65 -19.29
C GLY A 136 -0.28 10.33 -18.05
N TYR A 137 -1.37 10.85 -17.84
CA TYR A 137 -2.64 10.51 -17.16
C TYR A 137 -2.64 9.57 -15.93
N THR A 138 -1.53 8.94 -15.52
CA THR A 138 -1.53 7.92 -14.47
C THR A 138 -0.83 8.35 -13.18
N HIS A 139 0.23 9.14 -13.25
CA HIS A 139 0.95 9.65 -12.08
C HIS A 139 0.65 11.13 -11.85
N TYR A 140 0.02 11.44 -10.73
CA TYR A 140 -0.30 12.83 -10.36
C TYR A 140 0.81 13.49 -9.55
N TRP A 141 1.70 12.68 -8.96
CA TRP A 141 2.75 13.13 -8.08
C TRP A 141 4.09 12.53 -8.46
N ASN A 142 5.14 13.31 -8.21
CA ASN A 142 6.51 12.90 -8.34
C ASN A 142 7.11 12.68 -6.95
N ALA A 143 7.43 11.43 -6.62
CA ALA A 143 8.10 11.09 -5.38
C ALA A 143 9.60 11.36 -5.48
N LYS A 144 10.18 12.01 -4.46
CA LYS A 144 11.61 12.33 -4.37
C LYS A 144 12.29 11.58 -3.22
N GLN A 145 13.60 11.45 -3.31
CA GLN A 145 14.42 10.70 -2.36
C GLN A 145 14.29 11.16 -0.90
N ASP A 146 14.00 12.44 -0.69
CA ASP A 146 13.87 13.06 0.63
C ASP A 146 12.47 12.96 1.24
N GLY A 147 11.53 12.32 0.54
CA GLY A 147 10.15 12.14 0.99
C GLY A 147 9.21 13.24 0.55
N ILE A 148 9.68 14.15 -0.29
CA ILE A 148 8.83 15.17 -0.91
C ILE A 148 8.06 14.57 -2.08
N PHE A 149 6.77 14.87 -2.12
CA PHE A 149 5.90 14.64 -3.27
C PHE A 149 5.54 15.99 -3.86
N ASP A 150 5.80 16.18 -5.16
CA ASP A 150 5.44 17.40 -5.87
C ASP A 150 4.73 17.12 -7.19
N ASN A 151 4.01 18.12 -7.65
CA ASN A 151 3.44 18.21 -8.97
C ASN A 151 3.49 19.67 -9.47
N TYR A 152 2.86 19.96 -10.60
CA TYR A 152 2.86 21.32 -11.17
C TYR A 152 2.17 22.39 -10.31
N LYS A 153 1.39 22.01 -9.27
CA LYS A 153 0.55 22.93 -8.50
C LYS A 153 0.96 23.00 -7.03
N GLU A 154 1.37 21.90 -6.46
CA GLU A 154 1.57 21.78 -5.02
C GLU A 154 2.66 20.77 -4.68
N LYS A 155 3.12 20.83 -3.45
CA LYS A 155 4.06 19.87 -2.87
C LYS A 155 3.70 19.57 -1.42
N PHE A 156 4.13 18.41 -0.92
CA PHE A 156 4.12 18.08 0.50
C PHE A 156 5.30 17.19 0.87
N ASP A 157 5.64 17.18 2.14
CA ASP A 157 6.71 16.36 2.69
C ASP A 157 6.12 15.32 3.64
N LEU A 158 6.41 14.05 3.43
CA LEU A 158 5.99 12.98 4.33
C LEU A 158 6.54 13.15 5.75
N LYS A 159 7.68 13.84 5.92
CA LYS A 159 8.23 14.16 7.25
C LYS A 159 7.32 15.07 8.07
N GLU A 160 6.51 15.93 7.45
CA GLU A 160 5.51 16.75 8.14
C GLU A 160 4.45 15.89 8.87
N PHE A 161 4.27 14.64 8.43
CA PHE A 161 3.39 13.64 9.06
C PHE A 161 4.14 12.72 10.04
N GLY A 162 5.44 12.93 10.26
CA GLY A 162 6.26 12.13 11.16
C GLY A 162 6.91 10.89 10.53
N PHE A 163 6.89 10.75 9.21
CA PHE A 163 7.53 9.62 8.56
C PHE A 163 9.06 9.71 8.60
N LYS A 164 9.69 8.57 8.82
CA LYS A 164 11.12 8.35 8.59
C LYS A 164 11.31 7.91 7.14
N ILE A 165 12.26 8.54 6.46
CA ILE A 165 12.50 8.31 5.04
C ILE A 165 13.78 7.51 4.85
N GLN A 166 13.72 6.47 4.02
CA GLN A 166 14.85 5.69 3.54
C GLN A 166 14.81 5.63 2.02
N PHE A 167 15.96 5.61 1.40
CA PHE A 167 16.10 5.48 -0.03
C PHE A 167 17.09 4.36 -0.35
N LYS A 168 16.64 3.41 -1.17
CA LYS A 168 17.47 2.30 -1.63
C LYS A 168 16.93 1.76 -2.95
N ASP A 169 17.83 1.44 -3.88
CA ASP A 169 17.50 0.75 -5.15
C ASP A 169 16.38 1.46 -5.94
N GLU A 170 16.46 2.80 -6.04
CA GLU A 170 15.47 3.66 -6.72
C GLU A 170 14.08 3.68 -6.08
N LEU A 171 13.93 3.14 -4.87
CA LEU A 171 12.70 3.15 -4.10
C LEU A 171 12.83 4.07 -2.88
N LEU A 172 11.83 4.94 -2.74
CA LEU A 172 11.56 5.64 -1.49
C LEU A 172 10.77 4.70 -0.58
N THR A 173 11.24 4.52 0.65
CA THR A 173 10.48 3.87 1.70
C THR A 173 10.25 4.85 2.84
N ALA A 174 8.98 5.16 3.11
CA ALA A 174 8.57 6.00 4.22
C ALA A 174 7.85 5.16 5.27
N THR A 175 8.28 5.26 6.53
CA THR A 175 7.71 4.49 7.64
C THR A 175 7.31 5.41 8.77
N LEU A 176 6.14 5.18 9.32
CA LEU A 176 5.62 5.85 10.51
C LEU A 176 5.16 4.81 11.52
N ASN A 177 5.72 4.87 12.74
CA ASN A 177 5.11 4.21 13.90
C ASN A 177 4.15 5.19 14.55
N LYS A 178 2.86 4.86 14.55
CA LYS A 178 1.83 5.70 15.16
C LYS A 178 1.87 5.48 16.67
N ILE A 179 2.30 6.51 17.40
CA ILE A 179 2.38 6.54 18.87
C ILE A 179 1.08 7.11 19.44
#